data_6eb694ccccc5a732f4a71522be3a4dac
#
_entry.id   6eb694ccccc5a732f4a71522be3a4dac
#
_cell.length_a   1.000
_cell.length_b   1.000
_cell.length_c   1.000
_cell.angle_alpha   90.00
_cell.angle_beta   90.00
_cell.angle_gamma   90.00
#
_symmetry.space_group_name_H-M   'P 1'
#
loop_
_entity.id
_entity.type
_entity.pdbx_description
1 polymer ?
#
loop_
_entity_poly.entity_id
_entity_poly.type
_entity_poly.pdbx_seq_one_letter_code
_entity_poly.pdbx_strand_id
1 'polypeptide(L)'
;MKNHQVPEPGVIDAVGGTDPSAVPSARELIAGVTSMLAQGSVVGREAKALAEELIRIGLGRSEVEPKRGDGRFRDPAWQDNAVFHRLEQAYLAACQASDNLVDTLEEKDWSHAQKARFLMGIVTSTAAPTNLLIANPAAMKRARDTRGASLAKGFTNWLSDVRGHGGMPSTATPGVLKVGEDLAVTPGGVISRDDVAEVIQYTPTTHVYARPTLIVPPPIGRFYFLDLAPGRSFAEYTVSRGIQTFMLSWRNPTKEQADWSIDTYAQRILSAIDDVREVTGSEDVNLIGFCAGGILNTVVLNHLAARSDTRVHAASYAVTLLDWSGNNPIGAFQAAPVISLAKWNSRRKGVIDAATMGSAFTWMRPNDLVWNYWVNNYLLGQDPPVFDILSWNADGTNLPAKLHEQFLDIFAQNNMVDPGALEYLGTALDLSTINMPTFVMGALNDHLTPWRGTYRTTELTTGRSTYVLSNAGHIAALVNPPGNPKASYFVGTRAGTIDADAWREKAKQKTGSWWEAWADWTIKHSRAEVVAPKTLGSKARPVLNEAPGLYVRDQLPS
;
A
#
# COMPACT_ATOMS: atom_id res chain seq x y z
N MET A 1 20.51 -9.67 20.44
CA MET A 1 19.98 -8.81 19.35
C MET A 1 20.23 -9.57 18.05
N LYS A 2 19.18 -10.16 17.46
CA LYS A 2 19.27 -10.74 16.12
C LYS A 2 19.34 -9.59 15.12
N ASN A 3 20.40 -9.52 14.33
CA ASN A 3 20.51 -8.56 13.23
C ASN A 3 19.36 -8.81 12.24
N HIS A 4 18.27 -8.08 12.37
CA HIS A 4 17.23 -8.04 11.36
C HIS A 4 17.79 -7.21 10.19
N GLN A 5 18.18 -7.88 9.12
CA GLN A 5 18.52 -7.19 7.87
C GLN A 5 17.29 -6.42 7.40
N VAL A 6 17.43 -5.12 7.22
CA VAL A 6 16.36 -4.29 6.63
C VAL A 6 16.11 -4.78 5.21
N PRO A 7 14.85 -5.09 4.82
CA PRO A 7 14.55 -5.49 3.44
C PRO A 7 15.02 -4.43 2.46
N GLU A 8 15.35 -4.87 1.25
CA GLU A 8 15.71 -3.93 0.18
C GLU A 8 14.52 -2.99 -0.11
N PRO A 9 14.78 -1.71 -0.40
CA PRO A 9 13.70 -0.72 -0.64
C PRO A 9 12.64 -1.19 -1.64
N GLY A 10 13.04 -1.90 -2.70
CA GLY A 10 12.12 -2.43 -3.71
C GLY A 10 11.11 -3.45 -3.18
N VAL A 11 11.49 -4.27 -2.19
CA VAL A 11 10.58 -5.25 -1.58
C VAL A 11 9.55 -4.56 -0.68
N ILE A 12 9.99 -3.56 0.10
CA ILE A 12 9.08 -2.79 0.95
C ILE A 12 8.11 -1.96 0.09
N ASP A 13 8.57 -1.38 -1.00
CA ASP A 13 7.73 -0.62 -1.93
C ASP A 13 6.71 -1.52 -2.67
N ALA A 14 7.02 -2.80 -2.85
CA ALA A 14 6.15 -3.76 -3.49
C ALA A 14 5.01 -4.23 -2.58
N VAL A 15 5.21 -4.17 -1.27
CA VAL A 15 4.21 -4.57 -0.28
C VAL A 15 3.18 -3.45 -0.09
N GLY A 16 1.95 -3.78 -0.15
CA GLY A 16 0.86 -2.86 0.11
C GLY A 16 0.02 -2.56 -1.11
N GLY A 17 -1.15 -3.07 -1.06
CA GLY A 17 -2.02 -3.20 -2.16
C GLY A 17 -3.30 -2.41 -2.11
N THR A 18 -3.84 -2.23 -3.25
CA THR A 18 -5.22 -1.90 -3.53
C THR A 18 -5.88 -3.07 -4.25
N ASP A 19 -7.13 -2.97 -4.40
CA ASP A 19 -8.16 -3.85 -4.90
C ASP A 19 -7.74 -4.90 -5.97
N PRO A 20 -7.94 -6.18 -5.70
CA PRO A 20 -7.60 -7.32 -6.57
C PRO A 20 -8.59 -7.60 -7.69
N SER A 21 -9.76 -7.00 -7.66
CA SER A 21 -10.70 -7.04 -8.78
C SER A 21 -10.16 -6.26 -9.98
N ALA A 22 -9.11 -5.54 -9.75
CA ALA A 22 -8.42 -4.71 -10.71
C ALA A 22 -7.49 -5.47 -11.68
N VAL A 23 -7.39 -6.79 -11.67
CA VAL A 23 -6.69 -7.50 -12.74
C VAL A 23 -7.53 -7.41 -14.01
N PRO A 24 -7.04 -6.75 -15.09
CA PRO A 24 -7.77 -6.66 -16.34
C PRO A 24 -8.13 -8.04 -16.87
N SER A 25 -9.30 -8.20 -17.47
CA SER A 25 -9.64 -9.45 -18.12
C SER A 25 -8.64 -9.75 -19.26
N ALA A 26 -8.43 -11.01 -19.57
CA ALA A 26 -7.56 -11.42 -20.68
C ALA A 26 -7.92 -10.68 -21.99
N ARG A 27 -9.22 -10.44 -22.23
CA ARG A 27 -9.71 -9.73 -23.41
C ARG A 27 -9.26 -8.26 -23.43
N GLU A 28 -9.25 -7.59 -22.29
CA GLU A 28 -8.84 -6.18 -22.17
C GLU A 28 -7.33 -6.02 -22.22
N LEU A 29 -6.60 -6.95 -21.61
CA LEU A 29 -5.16 -7.01 -21.75
C LEU A 29 -4.76 -7.23 -23.22
N ILE A 30 -5.45 -8.16 -23.90
CA ILE A 30 -5.26 -8.40 -25.33
C ILE A 30 -5.62 -7.15 -26.14
N ALA A 31 -6.70 -6.42 -25.79
CA ALA A 31 -7.05 -5.18 -26.45
C ALA A 31 -5.95 -4.11 -26.32
N GLY A 32 -5.35 -3.95 -25.12
CA GLY A 32 -4.20 -3.06 -24.92
C GLY A 32 -3.02 -3.44 -25.81
N VAL A 33 -2.63 -4.72 -25.82
CA VAL A 33 -1.54 -5.21 -26.69
C VAL A 33 -1.90 -5.09 -28.17
N THR A 34 -3.14 -5.36 -28.54
CA THR A 34 -3.60 -5.19 -29.95
C THR A 34 -3.49 -3.73 -30.37
N SER A 35 -3.91 -2.79 -29.53
CA SER A 35 -3.76 -1.34 -29.79
C SER A 35 -2.29 -0.93 -29.89
N MET A 36 -1.41 -1.48 -29.05
CA MET A 36 0.04 -1.28 -29.14
C MET A 36 0.58 -1.78 -30.48
N LEU A 37 0.23 -3.01 -30.88
CA LEU A 37 0.71 -3.61 -32.12
C LEU A 37 0.09 -2.98 -33.37
N ALA A 38 -1.10 -2.37 -33.27
CA ALA A 38 -1.75 -1.63 -34.37
C ALA A 38 -1.00 -0.36 -34.79
N GLN A 39 0.00 0.08 -33.99
CA GLN A 39 0.90 1.18 -34.35
C GLN A 39 1.97 0.75 -35.38
N GLY A 40 1.57 0.23 -36.53
CA GLY A 40 2.43 -0.47 -37.49
C GLY A 40 3.77 0.22 -37.83
N SER A 41 3.79 1.55 -38.01
CA SER A 41 5.02 2.32 -38.25
C SER A 41 5.95 2.37 -37.03
N VAL A 42 5.39 2.46 -35.82
CA VAL A 42 6.14 2.46 -34.56
C VAL A 42 6.69 1.06 -34.30
N VAL A 43 5.86 0.03 -34.45
CA VAL A 43 6.28 -1.39 -34.34
C VAL A 43 7.43 -1.70 -35.30
N GLY A 44 7.32 -1.26 -36.56
CA GLY A 44 8.40 -1.45 -37.54
C GLY A 44 9.70 -0.75 -37.16
N ARG A 45 9.62 0.47 -36.60
CA ARG A 45 10.78 1.21 -36.12
C ARG A 45 11.45 0.52 -34.93
N GLU A 46 10.68 0.14 -33.91
CA GLU A 46 11.19 -0.51 -32.70
C GLU A 46 11.74 -1.92 -33.00
N ALA A 47 11.09 -2.67 -33.90
CA ALA A 47 11.61 -3.96 -34.36
C ALA A 47 12.95 -3.83 -35.10
N LYS A 48 13.10 -2.78 -35.93
CA LYS A 48 14.37 -2.47 -36.60
C LYS A 48 15.44 -2.08 -35.60
N ALA A 49 15.13 -1.18 -34.67
CA ALA A 49 16.07 -0.75 -33.62
C ALA A 49 16.53 -1.93 -32.76
N LEU A 50 15.60 -2.81 -32.36
CA LEU A 50 15.93 -4.02 -31.62
C LEU A 50 16.84 -4.96 -32.44
N ALA A 51 16.56 -5.17 -33.74
CA ALA A 51 17.40 -5.99 -34.61
C ALA A 51 18.83 -5.43 -34.73
N GLU A 52 18.97 -4.11 -34.91
CA GLU A 52 20.27 -3.44 -34.95
C GLU A 52 21.02 -3.59 -33.61
N GLU A 53 20.31 -3.47 -32.48
CA GLU A 53 20.92 -3.63 -31.17
C GLU A 53 21.33 -5.09 -30.90
N LEU A 54 20.54 -6.07 -31.31
CA LEU A 54 20.92 -7.49 -31.23
C LEU A 54 22.18 -7.82 -32.02
N ILE A 55 22.37 -7.16 -33.18
CA ILE A 55 23.62 -7.26 -33.95
C ILE A 55 24.81 -6.68 -33.17
N ARG A 56 24.64 -5.49 -32.56
CA ARG A 56 25.67 -4.86 -31.71
C ARG A 56 26.03 -5.75 -30.52
N ILE A 57 25.05 -6.37 -29.87
CA ILE A 57 25.22 -7.31 -28.76
C ILE A 57 26.05 -8.53 -29.26
N GLY A 58 25.66 -9.09 -30.40
CA GLY A 58 26.42 -10.22 -31.02
C GLY A 58 27.88 -9.90 -31.28
N LEU A 59 28.16 -8.67 -31.70
CA LEU A 59 29.51 -8.15 -31.97
C LEU A 59 30.24 -7.66 -30.70
N GLY A 60 29.60 -7.66 -29.51
CA GLY A 60 30.18 -7.16 -28.27
C GLY A 60 30.35 -5.62 -28.25
N ARG A 61 29.49 -4.89 -28.95
CA ARG A 61 29.51 -3.42 -29.09
C ARG A 61 28.29 -2.71 -28.46
N SER A 62 27.45 -3.46 -27.74
CA SER A 62 26.29 -2.92 -27.04
C SER A 62 26.71 -2.23 -25.75
N GLU A 63 26.03 -1.13 -25.43
CA GLU A 63 26.15 -0.39 -24.18
C GLU A 63 24.92 -0.57 -23.27
N VAL A 64 24.05 -1.53 -23.60
CA VAL A 64 22.86 -1.81 -22.78
C VAL A 64 23.28 -2.38 -21.44
N GLU A 65 22.85 -1.74 -20.37
CA GLU A 65 23.12 -2.11 -18.98
C GLU A 65 21.84 -2.17 -18.16
N PRO A 66 21.78 -2.99 -17.09
CA PRO A 66 20.64 -3.00 -16.19
C PRO A 66 20.46 -1.64 -15.48
N LYS A 67 19.22 -1.26 -15.25
CA LYS A 67 18.90 -0.05 -14.48
C LYS A 67 19.56 -0.13 -13.10
N ARG A 68 20.10 1.00 -12.63
CA ARG A 68 20.72 1.08 -11.30
C ARG A 68 19.74 0.59 -10.22
N GLY A 69 20.15 -0.45 -9.49
CA GLY A 69 19.31 -1.08 -8.45
C GLY A 69 18.54 -2.32 -8.93
N ASP A 70 18.66 -2.76 -10.19
CA ASP A 70 18.11 -4.04 -10.63
C ASP A 70 18.91 -5.21 -10.01
N GLY A 71 18.32 -5.80 -8.96
CA GLY A 71 18.96 -6.87 -8.20
C GLY A 71 19.09 -8.19 -8.93
N ARG A 72 18.40 -8.38 -10.06
CA ARG A 72 18.39 -9.63 -10.82
C ARG A 72 19.76 -9.98 -11.43
N PHE A 73 20.53 -8.96 -11.78
CA PHE A 73 21.80 -9.07 -12.50
C PHE A 73 23.02 -8.73 -11.62
N ARG A 74 22.95 -8.99 -10.30
CA ARG A 74 24.03 -8.67 -9.35
C ARG A 74 25.20 -9.64 -9.36
N ASP A 75 25.01 -10.88 -9.83
CA ASP A 75 26.10 -11.84 -9.88
C ASP A 75 27.16 -11.36 -10.87
N PRO A 76 28.46 -11.31 -10.48
CA PRO A 76 29.54 -10.86 -11.37
C PRO A 76 29.62 -11.58 -12.71
N ALA A 77 29.15 -12.82 -12.78
CA ALA A 77 29.16 -13.59 -14.02
C ALA A 77 28.31 -12.96 -15.13
N TRP A 78 27.34 -12.10 -14.82
CA TRP A 78 26.60 -11.32 -15.82
C TRP A 78 27.50 -10.33 -16.55
N GLN A 79 28.56 -9.83 -15.92
CA GLN A 79 29.54 -8.94 -16.53
C GLN A 79 30.77 -9.67 -17.04
N ASP A 80 31.28 -10.66 -16.28
CA ASP A 80 32.55 -11.32 -16.54
C ASP A 80 32.46 -12.43 -17.61
N ASN A 81 31.24 -12.98 -17.82
CA ASN A 81 31.04 -14.06 -18.81
C ASN A 81 30.31 -13.53 -20.04
N ALA A 82 30.98 -13.57 -21.19
CA ALA A 82 30.49 -13.05 -22.46
C ALA A 82 29.12 -13.62 -22.90
N VAL A 83 28.78 -14.86 -22.52
CA VAL A 83 27.51 -15.49 -22.88
C VAL A 83 26.40 -14.91 -22.02
N PHE A 84 26.59 -14.86 -20.70
CA PHE A 84 25.61 -14.28 -19.79
C PHE A 84 25.46 -12.79 -20.03
N HIS A 85 26.53 -12.05 -20.28
CA HIS A 85 26.48 -10.62 -20.58
C HIS A 85 25.64 -10.32 -21.82
N ARG A 86 25.86 -11.08 -22.92
CA ARG A 86 25.04 -10.92 -24.14
C ARG A 86 23.58 -11.33 -23.92
N LEU A 87 23.31 -12.34 -23.09
CA LEU A 87 21.97 -12.78 -22.76
C LEU A 87 21.22 -11.69 -21.95
N GLU A 88 21.88 -11.08 -20.97
CA GLU A 88 21.39 -9.93 -20.21
C GLU A 88 21.05 -8.77 -21.14
N GLN A 89 21.98 -8.36 -21.98
CA GLN A 89 21.80 -7.25 -22.92
C GLN A 89 20.65 -7.50 -23.89
N ALA A 90 20.54 -8.70 -24.45
CA ALA A 90 19.46 -9.05 -25.37
C ALA A 90 18.08 -8.99 -24.68
N TYR A 91 18.00 -9.49 -23.46
CA TYR A 91 16.77 -9.40 -22.67
C TYR A 91 16.40 -7.94 -22.34
N LEU A 92 17.36 -7.14 -21.89
CA LEU A 92 17.14 -5.72 -21.57
C LEU A 92 16.77 -4.90 -22.79
N ALA A 93 17.39 -5.16 -23.95
CA ALA A 93 17.03 -4.51 -25.21
C ALA A 93 15.59 -4.84 -25.64
N ALA A 94 15.16 -6.09 -25.47
CA ALA A 94 13.77 -6.49 -25.74
C ALA A 94 12.77 -5.82 -24.78
N CYS A 95 13.12 -5.69 -23.50
CA CYS A 95 12.32 -4.94 -22.52
C CYS A 95 12.19 -3.47 -22.93
N GLN A 96 13.29 -2.83 -23.31
CA GLN A 96 13.29 -1.43 -23.73
C GLN A 96 12.44 -1.20 -24.98
N ALA A 97 12.51 -2.07 -25.97
CA ALA A 97 11.68 -1.98 -27.16
C ALA A 97 10.18 -2.11 -26.82
N SER A 98 9.83 -2.99 -25.88
CA SER A 98 8.47 -3.13 -25.35
C SER A 98 8.01 -1.86 -24.63
N ASP A 99 8.84 -1.29 -23.77
CA ASP A 99 8.54 -0.06 -23.04
C ASP A 99 8.30 1.11 -24.00
N ASN A 100 9.17 1.30 -25.01
CA ASN A 100 9.02 2.34 -26.04
C ASN A 100 7.71 2.24 -26.81
N LEU A 101 7.27 1.02 -27.14
CA LEU A 101 5.98 0.81 -27.81
C LEU A 101 4.80 1.24 -26.94
N VAL A 102 4.86 0.92 -25.64
CA VAL A 102 3.81 1.29 -24.68
C VAL A 102 3.82 2.81 -24.45
N ASP A 103 4.99 3.42 -24.30
CA ASP A 103 5.11 4.87 -24.07
C ASP A 103 4.54 5.66 -25.26
N THR A 104 4.80 5.22 -26.49
CA THR A 104 4.21 5.84 -27.70
C THR A 104 2.68 5.67 -27.77
N LEU A 105 2.15 4.56 -27.25
CA LEU A 105 0.70 4.36 -27.16
C LEU A 105 0.10 5.28 -26.08
N GLU A 106 0.80 5.49 -24.95
CA GLU A 106 0.34 6.34 -23.86
C GLU A 106 0.06 7.78 -24.27
N GLU A 107 0.89 8.33 -25.16
CA GLU A 107 0.66 9.66 -25.76
C GLU A 107 -0.66 9.77 -26.53
N LYS A 108 -1.18 8.65 -27.05
CA LYS A 108 -2.37 8.60 -27.91
C LYS A 108 -3.61 8.05 -27.21
N ASP A 109 -3.42 7.00 -26.42
CA ASP A 109 -4.47 6.26 -25.73
C ASP A 109 -3.93 5.71 -24.41
N TRP A 110 -3.97 6.55 -23.42
CA TRP A 110 -3.48 6.26 -22.08
C TRP A 110 -4.10 4.98 -21.48
N SER A 111 -5.43 4.78 -21.63
CA SER A 111 -6.11 3.63 -21.01
C SER A 111 -5.64 2.29 -21.59
N HIS A 112 -5.50 2.19 -22.92
CA HIS A 112 -4.96 0.99 -23.55
C HIS A 112 -3.47 0.81 -23.28
N ALA A 113 -2.70 1.89 -23.16
CA ALA A 113 -1.29 1.83 -22.82
C ALA A 113 -1.05 1.22 -21.45
N GLN A 114 -1.83 1.60 -20.43
CA GLN A 114 -1.69 1.02 -19.08
C GLN A 114 -2.00 -0.49 -19.07
N LYS A 115 -3.01 -0.93 -19.82
CA LYS A 115 -3.34 -2.36 -19.99
C LYS A 115 -2.20 -3.11 -20.69
N ALA A 116 -1.65 -2.53 -21.76
CA ALA A 116 -0.49 -3.08 -22.46
C ALA A 116 0.73 -3.14 -21.53
N ARG A 117 1.02 -2.08 -20.79
CA ARG A 117 2.13 -2.00 -19.83
C ARG A 117 2.04 -3.10 -18.78
N PHE A 118 0.86 -3.31 -18.21
CA PHE A 118 0.63 -4.36 -17.22
C PHE A 118 0.91 -5.75 -17.81
N LEU A 119 0.32 -6.09 -18.97
CA LEU A 119 0.52 -7.40 -19.59
C LEU A 119 1.97 -7.59 -20.04
N MET A 120 2.57 -6.58 -20.69
CA MET A 120 3.98 -6.65 -21.11
C MET A 120 4.91 -6.76 -19.91
N GLY A 121 4.60 -6.11 -18.78
CA GLY A 121 5.32 -6.28 -17.53
C GLY A 121 5.29 -7.73 -17.02
N ILE A 122 4.15 -8.41 -17.10
CA ILE A 122 4.06 -9.85 -16.76
C ILE A 122 4.88 -10.69 -17.75
N VAL A 123 4.74 -10.46 -19.06
CA VAL A 123 5.44 -11.21 -20.10
C VAL A 123 6.95 -11.04 -19.97
N THR A 124 7.45 -9.82 -19.90
CA THR A 124 8.88 -9.53 -19.78
C THR A 124 9.45 -10.06 -18.47
N SER A 125 8.73 -9.91 -17.36
CA SER A 125 9.17 -10.48 -16.06
C SER A 125 9.29 -12.00 -16.12
N THR A 126 8.31 -12.67 -16.74
CA THR A 126 8.29 -14.13 -16.88
C THR A 126 9.44 -14.62 -17.78
N ALA A 127 9.72 -13.87 -18.85
CA ALA A 127 10.78 -14.20 -19.82
C ALA A 127 12.19 -13.88 -19.33
N ALA A 128 12.36 -13.33 -18.12
CA ALA A 128 13.68 -12.98 -17.61
C ALA A 128 14.60 -14.21 -17.53
N PRO A 129 15.82 -14.16 -18.08
CA PRO A 129 16.74 -15.29 -18.06
C PRO A 129 17.11 -15.72 -16.63
N THR A 130 17.07 -14.81 -15.69
CA THR A 130 17.29 -15.08 -14.26
C THR A 130 16.32 -16.09 -13.66
N ASN A 131 15.13 -16.28 -14.26
CA ASN A 131 14.11 -17.21 -13.78
C ASN A 131 14.39 -18.68 -14.16
N LEU A 132 15.36 -18.92 -15.03
CA LEU A 132 15.72 -20.25 -15.54
C LEU A 132 17.03 -20.71 -14.92
N LEU A 133 17.05 -21.92 -14.36
CA LEU A 133 18.26 -22.49 -13.75
C LEU A 133 19.48 -22.42 -14.67
N ILE A 134 19.33 -22.84 -15.94
CA ILE A 134 20.42 -22.92 -16.93
C ILE A 134 20.88 -21.55 -17.44
N ALA A 135 20.08 -20.51 -17.23
CA ALA A 135 20.38 -19.15 -17.67
C ALA A 135 20.70 -18.22 -16.48
N ASN A 136 20.67 -18.72 -15.25
CA ASN A 136 20.99 -17.96 -14.05
C ASN A 136 22.35 -18.41 -13.47
N PRO A 137 23.41 -17.59 -13.63
CA PRO A 137 24.77 -17.99 -13.20
C PRO A 137 24.86 -18.20 -11.68
N ALA A 138 24.16 -17.41 -10.88
CA ALA A 138 24.13 -17.57 -9.42
C ALA A 138 23.50 -18.92 -9.03
N ALA A 139 22.38 -19.28 -9.65
CA ALA A 139 21.68 -20.55 -9.39
C ALA A 139 22.51 -21.75 -9.84
N MET A 140 23.15 -21.67 -11.02
CA MET A 140 24.07 -22.73 -11.51
C MET A 140 25.27 -22.91 -10.59
N LYS A 141 25.88 -21.81 -10.14
CA LYS A 141 27.00 -21.84 -9.20
C LYS A 141 26.54 -22.46 -7.87
N ARG A 142 25.44 -22.03 -7.32
CA ARG A 142 24.88 -22.55 -6.07
C ARG A 142 24.58 -24.03 -6.15
N ALA A 143 23.97 -24.50 -7.25
CA ALA A 143 23.68 -25.91 -7.47
C ALA A 143 24.98 -26.76 -7.50
N ARG A 144 26.03 -26.27 -8.15
CA ARG A 144 27.34 -26.92 -8.20
C ARG A 144 28.01 -26.95 -6.82
N ASP A 145 28.10 -25.81 -6.15
CA ASP A 145 28.77 -25.65 -4.85
C ASP A 145 28.13 -26.54 -3.77
N THR A 146 26.80 -26.70 -3.83
CA THR A 146 26.03 -27.56 -2.92
C THR A 146 25.84 -28.99 -3.40
N ARG A 147 26.46 -29.37 -4.54
CA ARG A 147 26.30 -30.70 -5.18
C ARG A 147 24.83 -31.08 -5.39
N GLY A 148 24.00 -30.10 -5.75
CA GLY A 148 22.56 -30.26 -5.99
C GLY A 148 21.66 -30.12 -4.75
N ALA A 149 22.20 -30.00 -3.55
CA ALA A 149 21.39 -29.91 -2.34
C ALA A 149 20.47 -28.66 -2.32
N SER A 150 20.91 -27.54 -2.91
CA SER A 150 20.07 -26.35 -3.07
C SER A 150 18.83 -26.62 -3.93
N LEU A 151 18.96 -27.40 -5.01
CA LEU A 151 17.83 -27.75 -5.87
C LEU A 151 16.85 -28.71 -5.18
N ALA A 152 17.37 -29.67 -4.41
CA ALA A 152 16.53 -30.57 -3.61
C ALA A 152 15.73 -29.78 -2.56
N LYS A 153 16.36 -28.83 -1.86
CA LYS A 153 15.70 -27.91 -0.92
C LYS A 153 14.67 -27.03 -1.67
N GLY A 154 15.05 -26.46 -2.80
CA GLY A 154 14.16 -25.64 -3.64
C GLY A 154 12.93 -26.39 -4.11
N PHE A 155 13.08 -27.66 -4.51
CA PHE A 155 11.94 -28.52 -4.85
C PHE A 155 11.02 -28.77 -3.64
N THR A 156 11.59 -28.97 -2.45
CA THR A 156 10.80 -29.12 -1.22
C THR A 156 10.01 -27.85 -0.91
N ASN A 157 10.62 -26.68 -1.06
CA ASN A 157 9.96 -25.40 -0.88
C ASN A 157 8.80 -25.24 -1.89
N TRP A 158 9.05 -25.50 -3.17
CA TRP A 158 8.02 -25.47 -4.22
C TRP A 158 6.85 -26.41 -3.92
N LEU A 159 7.13 -27.65 -3.49
CA LEU A 159 6.08 -28.61 -3.15
C LEU A 159 5.24 -28.15 -1.94
N SER A 160 5.85 -27.49 -0.97
CA SER A 160 5.14 -26.86 0.16
C SER A 160 4.22 -25.76 -0.33
N ASP A 161 4.72 -24.88 -1.22
CA ASP A 161 3.94 -23.77 -1.75
C ASP A 161 2.79 -24.21 -2.66
N VAL A 162 2.98 -25.27 -3.44
CA VAL A 162 1.89 -25.88 -4.23
C VAL A 162 0.76 -26.39 -3.31
N ARG A 163 1.10 -26.95 -2.14
CA ARG A 163 0.12 -27.46 -1.19
C ARG A 163 -0.56 -26.39 -0.34
N GLY A 164 0.19 -25.35 0.03
CA GLY A 164 -0.26 -24.31 0.96
C GLY A 164 -0.73 -23.02 0.30
N HIS A 165 -0.14 -22.65 -0.85
CA HIS A 165 -0.31 -21.32 -1.45
C HIS A 165 -0.67 -21.37 -2.95
N GLY A 166 -1.24 -22.49 -3.43
CA GLY A 166 -1.64 -22.62 -4.83
C GLY A 166 -0.47 -22.51 -5.84
N GLY A 167 0.78 -22.76 -5.40
CA GLY A 167 1.99 -22.71 -6.23
C GLY A 167 2.65 -21.35 -6.34
N MET A 168 2.13 -20.32 -5.67
CA MET A 168 2.81 -19.03 -5.55
C MET A 168 3.97 -19.13 -4.54
N PRO A 169 5.14 -18.56 -4.85
CA PRO A 169 6.27 -18.58 -3.92
C PRO A 169 5.93 -17.87 -2.60
N SER A 170 6.25 -18.52 -1.48
CA SER A 170 6.12 -17.90 -0.17
C SER A 170 7.04 -16.68 -0.03
N THR A 171 6.49 -15.55 0.37
CA THR A 171 7.22 -14.29 0.58
C THR A 171 7.74 -14.14 2.02
N ALA A 172 7.17 -14.87 2.97
CA ALA A 172 7.57 -14.88 4.37
C ALA A 172 7.51 -16.31 4.93
N THR A 173 8.27 -16.59 5.99
CA THR A 173 8.17 -17.84 6.72
C THR A 173 7.00 -17.73 7.72
N PRO A 174 5.93 -18.53 7.55
CA PRO A 174 4.75 -18.43 8.42
C PRO A 174 5.06 -18.75 9.88
N GLY A 175 4.41 -18.02 10.81
CA GLY A 175 4.41 -18.33 12.25
C GLY A 175 5.72 -18.06 13.00
N VAL A 176 6.74 -17.47 12.35
CA VAL A 176 8.00 -17.09 13.01
C VAL A 176 7.82 -15.82 13.82
N LEU A 177 7.12 -14.82 13.28
CA LEU A 177 6.76 -13.61 13.99
C LEU A 177 5.29 -13.68 14.40
N LYS A 178 5.01 -13.38 15.67
CA LYS A 178 3.69 -13.52 16.27
C LYS A 178 3.11 -12.17 16.66
N VAL A 179 1.85 -11.96 16.34
CA VAL A 179 1.09 -10.76 16.73
C VAL A 179 0.86 -10.75 18.25
N GLY A 180 1.31 -9.68 18.90
CA GLY A 180 1.28 -9.48 20.36
C GLY A 180 2.51 -10.01 21.09
N GLU A 181 3.49 -10.63 20.38
CA GLU A 181 4.78 -11.06 20.95
C GLU A 181 5.95 -10.37 20.24
N ASP A 182 5.96 -10.38 18.91
CA ASP A 182 7.00 -9.79 18.05
C ASP A 182 6.47 -8.58 17.26
N LEU A 183 5.18 -8.62 16.90
CA LEU A 183 4.45 -7.62 16.11
C LEU A 183 3.28 -7.08 16.93
N ALA A 184 2.89 -5.81 16.70
CA ALA A 184 1.81 -5.15 17.42
C ALA A 184 2.01 -5.20 18.95
N VAL A 185 3.19 -4.82 19.40
CA VAL A 185 3.61 -4.95 20.81
C VAL A 185 3.60 -3.64 21.59
N THR A 186 3.18 -2.53 20.99
CA THR A 186 3.07 -1.26 21.70
C THR A 186 2.04 -1.41 22.84
N PRO A 187 2.42 -1.11 24.09
CA PRO A 187 1.53 -1.30 25.24
C PRO A 187 0.23 -0.49 25.12
N GLY A 188 -0.88 -1.11 25.50
CA GLY A 188 -2.19 -0.47 25.43
C GLY A 188 -3.32 -1.39 25.89
N GLY A 189 -4.55 -0.94 25.70
CA GLY A 189 -5.74 -1.71 26.03
C GLY A 189 -6.91 -1.39 25.11
N VAL A 190 -7.74 -2.39 24.84
CA VAL A 190 -9.00 -2.24 24.10
C VAL A 190 -10.03 -1.62 25.03
N ILE A 191 -10.50 -0.43 24.69
CA ILE A 191 -11.46 0.34 25.50
C ILE A 191 -12.90 0.24 24.99
N SER A 192 -13.08 -0.24 23.78
CA SER A 192 -14.40 -0.41 23.17
C SER A 192 -14.31 -1.49 22.10
N ARG A 193 -15.40 -2.26 21.96
CA ARG A 193 -15.57 -3.30 20.96
C ARG A 193 -17.03 -3.38 20.55
N ASP A 194 -17.28 -3.49 19.26
CA ASP A 194 -18.55 -3.94 18.68
C ASP A 194 -18.27 -4.99 17.60
N ASP A 195 -19.28 -5.36 16.82
CA ASP A 195 -19.11 -6.36 15.77
C ASP A 195 -18.14 -5.94 14.65
N VAL A 196 -17.90 -4.63 14.46
CA VAL A 196 -17.13 -4.08 13.34
C VAL A 196 -15.67 -3.86 13.69
N ALA A 197 -15.39 -3.31 14.88
CA ALA A 197 -14.02 -2.98 15.28
C ALA A 197 -13.82 -2.90 16.78
N GLU A 198 -12.56 -3.04 17.17
CA GLU A 198 -12.04 -2.66 18.49
C GLU A 198 -11.41 -1.26 18.43
N VAL A 199 -11.47 -0.52 19.54
CA VAL A 199 -10.72 0.72 19.75
C VAL A 199 -9.63 0.45 20.77
N ILE A 200 -8.39 0.62 20.35
CA ILE A 200 -7.20 0.47 21.19
C ILE A 200 -6.78 1.84 21.69
N GLN A 201 -6.62 2.00 23.00
CA GLN A 201 -5.93 3.12 23.64
C GLN A 201 -4.50 2.69 23.94
N TYR A 202 -3.50 3.35 23.37
CA TYR A 202 -2.11 3.08 23.72
C TYR A 202 -1.72 3.75 25.03
N THR A 203 -0.84 3.08 25.78
CA THR A 203 -0.38 3.57 27.08
C THR A 203 0.41 4.85 26.91
N PRO A 204 -0.06 5.98 27.46
CA PRO A 204 0.59 7.27 27.26
C PRO A 204 1.90 7.39 28.06
N THR A 205 2.73 8.36 27.69
CA THR A 205 3.85 8.85 28.51
C THR A 205 3.34 9.65 29.72
N THR A 206 4.22 10.16 30.56
CA THR A 206 3.86 10.90 31.77
C THR A 206 3.09 12.20 31.50
N HIS A 207 3.32 12.81 30.35
CA HIS A 207 2.62 14.01 29.89
C HIS A 207 2.12 13.79 28.48
N VAL A 208 0.96 14.34 28.16
CA VAL A 208 0.32 14.21 26.86
C VAL A 208 -0.36 15.52 26.46
N TYR A 209 -0.54 15.71 25.18
CA TYR A 209 -1.38 16.81 24.69
C TYR A 209 -2.86 16.49 24.91
N ALA A 210 -3.63 17.47 25.34
CA ALA A 210 -5.01 17.27 25.85
C ALA A 210 -5.97 16.75 24.77
N ARG A 211 -5.81 17.14 23.48
CA ARG A 211 -6.62 16.61 22.40
C ARG A 211 -6.06 15.30 21.89
N PRO A 212 -6.83 14.19 21.93
CA PRO A 212 -6.42 12.89 21.46
C PRO A 212 -6.44 12.79 19.93
N THR A 213 -5.74 11.80 19.41
CA THR A 213 -5.74 11.44 17.99
C THR A 213 -6.28 10.03 17.80
N LEU A 214 -7.30 9.87 16.96
CA LEU A 214 -7.82 8.58 16.52
C LEU A 214 -7.21 8.23 15.15
N ILE A 215 -6.58 7.07 15.07
CA ILE A 215 -5.99 6.51 13.87
C ILE A 215 -6.98 5.52 13.25
N VAL A 216 -7.29 5.75 11.96
CA VAL A 216 -8.18 4.90 11.16
C VAL A 216 -7.36 4.21 10.07
N PRO A 217 -6.95 2.96 10.28
CA PRO A 217 -6.29 2.17 9.26
C PRO A 217 -7.27 1.79 8.14
N PRO A 218 -6.77 1.38 6.96
CA PRO A 218 -7.64 0.84 5.93
C PRO A 218 -8.32 -0.45 6.43
N PRO A 219 -9.55 -0.74 5.99
CA PRO A 219 -10.19 -2.04 6.24
C PRO A 219 -9.56 -3.17 5.40
N ILE A 220 -8.61 -2.83 4.55
CA ILE A 220 -7.83 -3.75 3.71
C ILE A 220 -6.51 -4.02 4.42
N GLY A 221 -6.33 -5.23 4.92
CA GLY A 221 -5.17 -5.63 5.72
C GLY A 221 -5.32 -5.32 7.22
N ARG A 222 -4.43 -5.90 8.01
CA ARG A 222 -4.40 -5.73 9.47
C ARG A 222 -3.87 -4.36 9.85
N PHE A 223 -4.41 -3.77 10.91
CA PHE A 223 -3.99 -2.45 11.39
C PHE A 223 -2.50 -2.37 11.76
N TYR A 224 -1.87 -3.50 12.11
CA TYR A 224 -0.57 -3.50 12.78
C TYR A 224 0.62 -3.16 11.87
N PHE A 225 0.44 -2.90 10.58
CA PHE A 225 1.50 -2.23 9.83
C PHE A 225 1.83 -0.84 10.40
N LEU A 226 0.89 -0.24 11.16
CA LEU A 226 1.08 0.99 11.92
C LEU A 226 1.61 0.73 13.34
N ASP A 227 1.69 -0.53 13.76
CA ASP A 227 2.28 -0.99 15.01
C ASP A 227 3.15 -2.23 14.76
N LEU A 228 4.07 -2.12 13.80
CA LEU A 228 4.69 -3.26 13.16
C LEU A 228 5.65 -3.99 14.09
N ALA A 229 6.68 -3.32 14.60
CA ALA A 229 7.68 -3.85 15.50
C ALA A 229 8.31 -2.71 16.30
N PRO A 230 8.99 -2.99 17.43
CA PRO A 230 9.69 -1.97 18.21
C PRO A 230 10.63 -1.12 17.37
N GLY A 231 10.52 0.20 17.47
CA GLY A 231 11.27 1.18 16.67
C GLY A 231 10.76 1.34 15.21
N ARG A 232 9.76 0.56 14.81
CA ARG A 232 9.11 0.63 13.49
C ARG A 232 7.59 0.73 13.61
N SER A 233 7.11 1.19 14.75
CA SER A 233 5.70 1.40 15.04
C SER A 233 5.36 2.88 14.98
N PHE A 234 4.39 3.23 14.14
CA PHE A 234 3.82 4.58 14.11
C PHE A 234 3.09 4.88 15.42
N ALA A 235 2.41 3.90 16.01
CA ALA A 235 1.74 4.03 17.29
C ALA A 235 2.75 4.30 18.43
N GLU A 236 3.85 3.54 18.52
CA GLU A 236 4.95 3.77 19.47
C GLU A 236 5.53 5.18 19.32
N TYR A 237 5.78 5.58 18.07
CA TYR A 237 6.31 6.91 17.77
C TYR A 237 5.36 8.02 18.22
N THR A 238 4.08 7.93 17.91
CA THR A 238 3.10 8.96 18.30
C THR A 238 2.97 9.10 19.81
N VAL A 239 2.94 7.98 20.52
CA VAL A 239 2.97 7.94 21.99
C VAL A 239 4.24 8.59 22.52
N SER A 240 5.41 8.29 21.95
CA SER A 240 6.70 8.88 22.37
C SER A 240 6.76 10.40 22.21
N ARG A 241 5.91 10.95 21.31
CA ARG A 241 5.76 12.40 21.08
C ARG A 241 4.71 13.06 22.00
N GLY A 242 4.17 12.33 22.98
CA GLY A 242 3.14 12.82 23.89
C GLY A 242 1.75 12.96 23.26
N ILE A 243 1.51 12.37 22.10
CA ILE A 243 0.19 12.37 21.48
C ILE A 243 -0.65 11.25 22.11
N GLN A 244 -1.82 11.60 22.66
CA GLN A 244 -2.78 10.60 23.14
C GLN A 244 -3.30 9.81 21.93
N THR A 245 -2.85 8.57 21.79
CA THR A 245 -3.02 7.77 20.58
C THR A 245 -4.05 6.68 20.78
N PHE A 246 -5.04 6.67 19.89
CA PHE A 246 -6.06 5.64 19.77
C PHE A 246 -6.05 5.06 18.35
N MET A 247 -6.36 3.77 18.21
CA MET A 247 -6.38 3.10 16.91
C MET A 247 -7.56 2.16 16.78
N LEU A 248 -8.17 2.15 15.60
CA LEU A 248 -9.15 1.13 15.23
C LEU A 248 -8.45 -0.16 14.81
N SER A 249 -8.97 -1.28 15.28
CA SER A 249 -8.63 -2.63 14.82
C SER A 249 -9.88 -3.27 14.22
N TRP A 250 -9.94 -3.33 12.88
CA TRP A 250 -11.08 -3.88 12.17
C TRP A 250 -11.19 -5.40 12.36
N ARG A 251 -12.42 -5.89 12.55
CA ARG A 251 -12.71 -7.32 12.50
C ARG A 251 -12.52 -7.82 11.07
N ASN A 252 -11.92 -9.00 10.92
CA ASN A 252 -11.86 -9.70 9.65
C ASN A 252 -13.24 -10.26 9.29
N PRO A 253 -13.92 -9.76 8.25
CA PRO A 253 -15.28 -10.17 7.95
C PRO A 253 -15.34 -11.55 7.31
N THR A 254 -16.48 -12.23 7.53
CA THR A 254 -16.86 -13.47 6.86
C THR A 254 -18.05 -13.20 5.94
N LYS A 255 -18.57 -14.24 5.29
CA LYS A 255 -19.79 -14.14 4.47
C LYS A 255 -21.02 -13.59 5.23
N GLU A 256 -21.03 -13.72 6.56
CA GLU A 256 -22.11 -13.23 7.40
C GLU A 256 -22.15 -11.71 7.45
N GLN A 257 -21.01 -11.06 7.19
CA GLN A 257 -20.85 -9.61 7.13
C GLN A 257 -20.88 -9.07 5.69
N ALA A 258 -21.44 -9.82 4.75
CA ALA A 258 -21.48 -9.46 3.32
C ALA A 258 -22.07 -8.06 3.04
N ASP A 259 -23.01 -7.63 3.87
CA ASP A 259 -23.72 -6.36 3.73
C ASP A 259 -23.06 -5.17 4.45
N TRP A 260 -21.92 -5.37 5.12
CA TRP A 260 -21.20 -4.25 5.69
C TRP A 260 -20.73 -3.30 4.60
N SER A 261 -21.11 -2.05 4.74
CA SER A 261 -20.97 -0.98 3.75
C SER A 261 -20.07 0.14 4.26
N ILE A 262 -19.79 1.12 3.42
CA ILE A 262 -19.14 2.36 3.84
C ILE A 262 -19.87 2.98 5.04
N ASP A 263 -21.22 2.96 5.06
CA ASP A 263 -21.99 3.47 6.20
C ASP A 263 -21.71 2.69 7.49
N THR A 264 -21.57 1.37 7.41
CA THR A 264 -21.25 0.53 8.57
C THR A 264 -19.92 0.93 9.20
N TYR A 265 -18.88 1.08 8.39
CA TYR A 265 -17.56 1.47 8.85
C TYR A 265 -17.50 2.93 9.30
N ALA A 266 -18.18 3.84 8.60
CA ALA A 266 -18.27 5.24 8.97
C ALA A 266 -19.02 5.44 10.30
N GLN A 267 -20.12 4.70 10.53
CA GLN A 267 -20.84 4.70 11.80
C GLN A 267 -19.95 4.22 12.94
N ARG A 268 -19.11 3.20 12.71
CA ARG A 268 -18.15 2.72 13.72
C ARG A 268 -17.09 3.76 14.03
N ILE A 269 -16.62 4.51 13.04
CA ILE A 269 -15.67 5.63 13.27
C ILE A 269 -16.33 6.72 14.12
N LEU A 270 -17.58 7.08 13.83
CA LEU A 270 -18.34 8.05 14.67
C LEU A 270 -18.44 7.58 16.12
N SER A 271 -18.79 6.32 16.34
CA SER A 271 -18.85 5.72 17.69
C SER A 271 -17.48 5.71 18.36
N ALA A 272 -16.39 5.42 17.60
CA ALA A 272 -15.04 5.45 18.14
C ALA A 272 -14.59 6.87 18.55
N ILE A 273 -14.99 7.90 17.81
CA ILE A 273 -14.76 9.30 18.20
C ILE A 273 -15.42 9.57 19.55
N ASP A 274 -16.65 9.11 19.77
CA ASP A 274 -17.36 9.28 21.04
C ASP A 274 -16.71 8.46 22.17
N ASP A 275 -16.28 7.22 21.90
CA ASP A 275 -15.52 6.40 22.85
C ASP A 275 -14.23 7.11 23.32
N VAL A 276 -13.48 7.68 22.37
CA VAL A 276 -12.23 8.42 22.66
C VAL A 276 -12.50 9.68 23.48
N ARG A 277 -13.55 10.43 23.13
CA ARG A 277 -13.96 11.64 23.88
C ARG A 277 -14.39 11.30 25.31
N GLU A 278 -15.16 10.23 25.48
CA GLU A 278 -15.59 9.74 26.79
C GLU A 278 -14.39 9.36 27.67
N VAL A 279 -13.41 8.63 27.13
CA VAL A 279 -12.24 8.18 27.87
C VAL A 279 -11.31 9.33 28.26
N THR A 280 -11.16 10.32 27.38
CA THR A 280 -10.20 11.42 27.57
C THR A 280 -10.82 12.65 28.21
N GLY A 281 -12.15 12.77 28.20
CA GLY A 281 -12.86 13.99 28.58
C GLY A 281 -12.65 15.14 27.57
N SER A 282 -12.07 14.89 26.42
CA SER A 282 -11.86 15.90 25.38
C SER A 282 -13.15 16.22 24.64
N GLU A 283 -13.36 17.50 24.35
CA GLU A 283 -14.52 17.93 23.55
C GLU A 283 -14.45 17.47 22.10
N ASP A 284 -13.23 17.29 21.57
CA ASP A 284 -12.95 16.98 20.18
C ASP A 284 -11.68 16.11 20.04
N VAL A 285 -11.48 15.55 18.85
CA VAL A 285 -10.32 14.71 18.52
C VAL A 285 -9.63 15.23 17.26
N ASN A 286 -8.37 14.82 17.05
CA ASN A 286 -7.75 14.80 15.73
C ASN A 286 -7.99 13.43 15.09
N LEU A 287 -8.17 13.40 13.77
CA LEU A 287 -8.44 12.18 13.02
C LEU A 287 -7.37 11.99 11.94
N ILE A 288 -6.81 10.79 11.83
CA ILE A 288 -5.93 10.44 10.72
C ILE A 288 -6.42 9.17 10.04
N GLY A 289 -6.54 9.22 8.71
CA GLY A 289 -6.91 8.08 7.87
C GLY A 289 -5.76 7.66 6.96
N PHE A 290 -5.53 6.36 6.90
CA PHE A 290 -4.53 5.76 6.04
C PHE A 290 -5.21 5.07 4.86
N CYS A 291 -4.79 5.38 3.61
CA CYS A 291 -5.31 4.78 2.39
C CYS A 291 -6.86 4.79 2.36
N ALA A 292 -7.52 3.63 2.24
CA ALA A 292 -8.98 3.51 2.28
C ALA A 292 -9.61 4.00 3.61
N GLY A 293 -8.87 4.01 4.71
CA GLY A 293 -9.30 4.63 5.96
C GLY A 293 -9.52 6.14 5.82
N GLY A 294 -8.76 6.80 4.96
CA GLY A 294 -9.00 8.21 4.64
C GLY A 294 -10.28 8.44 3.82
N ILE A 295 -10.68 7.50 2.96
CA ILE A 295 -11.97 7.54 2.27
C ILE A 295 -13.12 7.49 3.28
N LEU A 296 -13.05 6.55 4.24
CA LEU A 296 -14.04 6.43 5.32
C LEU A 296 -14.09 7.69 6.19
N ASN A 297 -12.92 8.25 6.54
CA ASN A 297 -12.85 9.51 7.28
C ASN A 297 -13.51 10.67 6.52
N THR A 298 -13.36 10.72 5.19
CA THR A 298 -13.99 11.75 4.36
C THR A 298 -15.52 11.73 4.49
N VAL A 299 -16.11 10.53 4.47
CA VAL A 299 -17.55 10.35 4.68
C VAL A 299 -17.97 10.84 6.07
N VAL A 300 -17.22 10.48 7.10
CA VAL A 300 -17.47 10.93 8.48
C VAL A 300 -17.36 12.44 8.59
N LEU A 301 -16.32 13.05 8.06
CA LEU A 301 -16.07 14.48 8.13
C LEU A 301 -17.15 15.30 7.39
N ASN A 302 -17.58 14.84 6.22
CA ASN A 302 -18.70 15.45 5.50
C ASN A 302 -20.00 15.37 6.31
N HIS A 303 -20.30 14.20 6.90
CA HIS A 303 -21.49 14.01 7.73
C HIS A 303 -21.50 14.93 8.95
N LEU A 304 -20.35 15.08 9.64
CA LEU A 304 -20.21 16.00 10.77
C LEU A 304 -20.35 17.45 10.33
N ALA A 305 -19.70 17.84 9.22
CA ALA A 305 -19.77 19.20 8.70
C ALA A 305 -21.20 19.61 8.34
N ALA A 306 -21.96 18.74 7.67
CA ALA A 306 -23.37 18.99 7.32
C ALA A 306 -24.28 19.21 8.54
N ARG A 307 -23.85 18.77 9.73
CA ARG A 307 -24.56 18.94 11.02
C ARG A 307 -23.97 20.03 11.90
N SER A 308 -22.95 20.74 11.40
CA SER A 308 -22.19 21.71 12.22
C SER A 308 -21.58 21.06 13.48
N ASP A 309 -21.28 19.78 13.40
CA ASP A 309 -20.71 19.01 14.51
C ASP A 309 -19.17 19.15 14.51
N THR A 310 -18.63 19.62 15.62
CA THR A 310 -17.23 20.00 15.76
C THR A 310 -16.38 18.96 16.52
N ARG A 311 -16.87 17.72 16.64
CA ARG A 311 -16.15 16.65 17.34
C ARG A 311 -14.79 16.29 16.73
N VAL A 312 -14.51 16.69 15.49
CA VAL A 312 -13.19 16.58 14.86
C VAL A 312 -12.63 17.97 14.62
N HIS A 313 -11.46 18.25 15.19
CA HIS A 313 -10.79 19.54 15.08
C HIS A 313 -9.88 19.64 13.85
N ALA A 314 -9.12 18.58 13.56
CA ALA A 314 -8.18 18.54 12.45
C ALA A 314 -8.13 17.13 11.86
N ALA A 315 -7.91 17.03 10.56
CA ALA A 315 -7.88 15.76 9.84
C ALA A 315 -6.56 15.55 9.12
N SER A 316 -6.11 14.29 9.04
CA SER A 316 -4.93 13.91 8.29
C SER A 316 -5.26 12.76 7.33
N TYR A 317 -4.65 12.82 6.14
CA TYR A 317 -4.77 11.82 5.09
C TYR A 317 -3.38 11.33 4.70
N ALA A 318 -3.12 10.06 4.90
CA ALA A 318 -1.87 9.45 4.49
C ALA A 318 -2.12 8.49 3.33
N VAL A 319 -1.47 8.72 2.18
CA VAL A 319 -1.61 7.95 0.94
C VAL A 319 -3.08 7.66 0.56
N THR A 320 -3.95 8.62 0.77
CA THR A 320 -5.38 8.52 0.46
C THR A 320 -5.68 9.18 -0.88
N LEU A 321 -6.41 8.49 -1.73
CA LEU A 321 -6.88 8.99 -3.00
C LEU A 321 -8.38 9.27 -2.91
N LEU A 322 -8.80 10.50 -3.21
CA LEU A 322 -10.20 10.93 -3.27
C LEU A 322 -10.63 11.29 -4.70
N ASP A 323 -9.65 11.49 -5.58
CA ASP A 323 -9.85 11.79 -6.99
C ASP A 323 -9.03 10.82 -7.84
N TRP A 324 -9.70 9.99 -8.61
CA TRP A 324 -9.10 9.01 -9.53
C TRP A 324 -9.00 9.53 -10.97
N SER A 325 -9.29 10.81 -11.22
CA SER A 325 -9.05 11.43 -12.51
C SER A 325 -7.55 11.55 -12.80
N GLY A 326 -7.21 11.46 -14.06
CA GLY A 326 -5.83 11.64 -14.54
C GLY A 326 -5.08 10.33 -14.84
N ASN A 327 -3.87 10.49 -15.35
CA ASN A 327 -3.00 9.38 -15.75
C ASN A 327 -2.46 8.65 -14.51
N ASN A 328 -3.19 7.64 -14.10
CA ASN A 328 -2.76 6.81 -12.97
C ASN A 328 -2.78 5.32 -13.39
N PRO A 329 -1.79 4.52 -12.99
CA PRO A 329 -1.70 3.11 -13.39
C PRO A 329 -2.95 2.29 -13.05
N ILE A 330 -3.68 2.67 -12.00
CA ILE A 330 -4.91 2.01 -11.57
C ILE A 330 -6.05 2.24 -12.57
N GLY A 331 -6.07 3.36 -13.29
CA GLY A 331 -7.09 3.64 -14.32
C GLY A 331 -7.18 2.60 -15.43
N ALA A 332 -6.12 1.79 -15.65
CA ALA A 332 -6.16 0.64 -16.55
C ALA A 332 -7.24 -0.38 -16.15
N PHE A 333 -7.64 -0.36 -14.89
CA PHE A 333 -8.55 -1.31 -14.28
C PHE A 333 -10.01 -0.80 -14.20
N GLN A 334 -10.29 0.42 -14.62
CA GLN A 334 -11.63 1.03 -14.63
C GLN A 334 -12.56 0.48 -15.73
N ALA A 335 -12.28 -0.71 -16.26
CA ALA A 335 -13.09 -1.29 -17.32
C ALA A 335 -14.35 -1.97 -16.77
N ALA A 336 -15.52 -1.54 -17.25
CA ALA A 336 -16.83 -1.97 -16.75
C ALA A 336 -17.04 -3.50 -16.68
N PRO A 337 -16.59 -4.34 -17.66
CA PRO A 337 -16.76 -5.79 -17.55
C PRO A 337 -15.97 -6.43 -16.41
N VAL A 338 -14.77 -5.93 -16.13
CA VAL A 338 -13.93 -6.43 -15.03
C VAL A 338 -14.56 -6.12 -13.69
N ILE A 339 -14.96 -4.86 -13.50
CA ILE A 339 -15.66 -4.41 -12.30
C ILE A 339 -16.93 -5.22 -12.07
N SER A 340 -17.72 -5.46 -13.11
CA SER A 340 -18.95 -6.26 -13.02
C SER A 340 -18.67 -7.70 -12.61
N LEU A 341 -17.62 -8.32 -13.15
CA LEU A 341 -17.21 -9.68 -12.80
C LEU A 341 -16.71 -9.75 -11.34
N ALA A 342 -15.91 -8.77 -10.94
CA ALA A 342 -15.39 -8.69 -9.58
C ALA A 342 -16.52 -8.54 -8.55
N LYS A 343 -17.47 -7.63 -8.80
CA LYS A 343 -18.67 -7.45 -7.97
C LYS A 343 -19.50 -8.72 -7.91
N TRP A 344 -19.75 -9.37 -9.05
CA TRP A 344 -20.49 -10.62 -9.09
C TRP A 344 -19.80 -11.71 -8.25
N ASN A 345 -18.48 -11.83 -8.35
CA ASN A 345 -17.73 -12.84 -7.61
C ASN A 345 -17.79 -12.59 -6.10
N SER A 346 -17.56 -11.34 -5.65
CA SER A 346 -17.64 -11.01 -4.22
C SER A 346 -19.05 -11.14 -3.66
N ARG A 347 -20.10 -10.74 -4.41
CA ARG A 347 -21.50 -10.97 -4.01
C ARG A 347 -21.80 -12.45 -3.81
N ARG A 348 -21.34 -13.30 -4.73
CA ARG A 348 -21.56 -14.76 -4.63
C ARG A 348 -20.87 -15.38 -3.43
N LYS A 349 -19.68 -14.90 -3.06
CA LYS A 349 -18.91 -15.39 -1.91
C LYS A 349 -19.29 -14.71 -0.59
N GLY A 350 -19.93 -13.55 -0.63
CA GLY A 350 -20.20 -12.66 0.51
C GLY A 350 -19.03 -11.79 0.92
N VAL A 351 -17.82 -12.15 0.51
CA VAL A 351 -16.58 -11.40 0.71
C VAL A 351 -15.68 -11.54 -0.50
N ILE A 352 -14.77 -10.59 -0.70
CA ILE A 352 -13.54 -10.90 -1.42
C ILE A 352 -12.51 -11.37 -0.41
N ASP A 353 -11.92 -12.55 -0.66
CA ASP A 353 -11.00 -13.19 0.28
C ASP A 353 -9.58 -12.60 0.19
N ALA A 354 -8.85 -12.64 1.31
CA ALA A 354 -7.49 -12.17 1.44
C ALA A 354 -6.52 -12.76 0.39
N ALA A 355 -6.68 -14.03 0.04
CA ALA A 355 -5.83 -14.72 -0.93
C ALA A 355 -6.03 -14.15 -2.34
N THR A 356 -7.29 -13.90 -2.72
CA THR A 356 -7.64 -13.27 -4.00
C THR A 356 -7.04 -11.86 -4.06
N MET A 357 -7.18 -11.09 -2.98
CA MET A 357 -6.57 -9.76 -2.85
C MET A 357 -5.05 -9.81 -2.97
N GLY A 358 -4.39 -10.61 -2.17
CA GLY A 358 -2.94 -10.74 -2.15
C GLY A 358 -2.36 -11.18 -3.50
N SER A 359 -3.03 -12.09 -4.21
CA SER A 359 -2.60 -12.56 -5.54
C SER A 359 -2.56 -11.42 -6.57
N ALA A 360 -3.60 -10.58 -6.60
CA ALA A 360 -3.63 -9.48 -7.56
C ALA A 360 -2.50 -8.46 -7.32
N PHE A 361 -2.22 -8.14 -6.05
CA PHE A 361 -1.10 -7.27 -5.68
C PHE A 361 0.26 -7.83 -6.09
N THR A 362 0.43 -9.12 -5.87
CA THR A 362 1.65 -9.84 -6.21
C THR A 362 1.96 -9.71 -7.70
N TRP A 363 0.96 -9.83 -8.58
CA TRP A 363 1.13 -9.70 -10.03
C TRP A 363 1.25 -8.26 -10.54
N MET A 364 0.96 -7.25 -9.73
CA MET A 364 1.28 -5.86 -10.09
C MET A 364 2.79 -5.57 -10.06
N ARG A 365 3.56 -6.33 -9.27
CA ARG A 365 5.04 -6.25 -9.21
C ARG A 365 5.68 -7.64 -9.29
N PRO A 366 5.53 -8.33 -10.42
CA PRO A 366 5.91 -9.74 -10.54
C PRO A 366 7.42 -9.98 -10.33
N ASN A 367 8.30 -9.05 -10.72
CA ASN A 367 9.73 -9.19 -10.47
C ASN A 367 10.08 -9.24 -8.98
N ASP A 368 9.42 -8.40 -8.18
CA ASP A 368 9.74 -8.24 -6.76
C ASP A 368 9.03 -9.29 -5.88
N LEU A 369 7.78 -9.63 -6.22
CA LEU A 369 6.91 -10.45 -5.37
C LEU A 369 6.70 -11.89 -5.86
N VAL A 370 7.02 -12.19 -7.14
CA VAL A 370 6.96 -13.55 -7.69
C VAL A 370 8.37 -14.05 -8.03
N TRP A 371 9.00 -13.42 -9.02
CA TRP A 371 10.23 -13.96 -9.61
C TRP A 371 11.44 -13.87 -8.69
N ASN A 372 11.53 -12.84 -7.85
CA ASN A 372 12.55 -12.76 -6.81
C ASN A 372 12.48 -13.97 -5.86
N TYR A 373 11.27 -14.32 -5.40
CA TYR A 373 11.07 -15.46 -4.50
C TYR A 373 11.16 -16.79 -5.23
N TRP A 374 10.73 -16.87 -6.50
CA TRP A 374 10.97 -18.02 -7.36
C TRP A 374 12.47 -18.37 -7.42
N VAL A 375 13.29 -17.39 -7.71
CA VAL A 375 14.75 -17.57 -7.80
C VAL A 375 15.33 -17.95 -6.44
N ASN A 376 15.03 -17.20 -5.39
CA ASN A 376 15.61 -17.41 -4.08
C ASN A 376 15.14 -18.73 -3.44
N ASN A 377 13.83 -19.00 -3.44
CA ASN A 377 13.29 -20.17 -2.75
C ASN A 377 13.52 -21.47 -3.53
N TYR A 378 13.37 -21.43 -4.87
CA TYR A 378 13.36 -22.66 -5.66
C TYR A 378 14.69 -22.92 -6.39
N LEU A 379 15.31 -21.89 -6.98
CA LEU A 379 16.56 -22.09 -7.70
C LEU A 379 17.79 -22.05 -6.78
N LEU A 380 17.78 -21.19 -5.77
CA LEU A 380 18.87 -21.08 -4.80
C LEU A 380 18.64 -21.92 -3.54
N GLY A 381 17.42 -22.45 -3.32
CA GLY A 381 17.07 -23.27 -2.18
C GLY A 381 17.17 -22.53 -0.83
N GLN A 382 16.85 -21.25 -0.85
CA GLN A 382 16.79 -20.42 0.37
C GLN A 382 15.42 -20.54 1.04
N ASP A 383 15.35 -20.34 2.33
CA ASP A 383 14.09 -20.16 3.02
C ASP A 383 13.60 -18.70 2.82
N PRO A 384 12.27 -18.48 2.77
CA PRO A 384 11.73 -17.12 2.71
C PRO A 384 12.26 -16.27 3.86
N PRO A 385 12.56 -15.00 3.61
CA PRO A 385 13.10 -14.14 4.66
C PRO A 385 12.10 -13.92 5.81
N VAL A 386 12.61 -13.69 7.01
CA VAL A 386 11.82 -13.35 8.19
C VAL A 386 11.86 -11.84 8.36
N PHE A 387 10.86 -11.15 7.83
CA PHE A 387 10.68 -9.71 7.99
C PHE A 387 9.28 -9.39 8.49
N ASP A 388 9.18 -8.42 9.37
CA ASP A 388 7.96 -7.95 9.97
C ASP A 388 6.90 -7.53 8.93
N ILE A 389 7.28 -6.69 7.96
CA ILE A 389 6.36 -6.21 6.92
C ILE A 389 5.91 -7.33 5.96
N LEU A 390 6.77 -8.31 5.68
CA LEU A 390 6.39 -9.45 4.85
C LEU A 390 5.44 -10.39 5.61
N SER A 391 5.64 -10.54 6.92
CA SER A 391 4.71 -11.28 7.79
C SER A 391 3.34 -10.60 7.83
N TRP A 392 3.29 -9.26 7.93
CA TRP A 392 2.06 -8.50 7.81
C TRP A 392 1.39 -8.68 6.44
N ASN A 393 2.14 -8.63 5.36
CA ASN A 393 1.60 -8.78 4.01
C ASN A 393 1.00 -10.19 3.77
N ALA A 394 1.56 -11.19 4.43
CA ALA A 394 1.02 -12.56 4.38
C ALA A 394 -0.22 -12.76 5.28
N ASP A 395 -0.47 -11.85 6.23
CA ASP A 395 -1.62 -11.87 7.16
C ASP A 395 -2.75 -10.96 6.64
N GLY A 396 -3.30 -11.31 5.49
CA GLY A 396 -4.36 -10.55 4.83
C GLY A 396 -5.71 -10.65 5.52
N THR A 397 -6.61 -9.72 5.18
CA THR A 397 -8.01 -9.70 5.63
C THR A 397 -8.95 -9.82 4.44
N ASN A 398 -10.15 -10.32 4.68
CA ASN A 398 -11.24 -10.26 3.72
C ASN A 398 -11.84 -8.85 3.67
N LEU A 399 -12.59 -8.55 2.61
CA LEU A 399 -13.40 -7.34 2.52
C LEU A 399 -14.86 -7.73 2.25
N PRO A 400 -15.85 -7.13 2.96
CA PRO A 400 -17.27 -7.42 2.72
C PRO A 400 -17.67 -7.13 1.28
N ALA A 401 -18.53 -7.96 0.71
CA ALA A 401 -18.95 -7.81 -0.67
C ALA A 401 -19.54 -6.42 -0.97
N LYS A 402 -20.34 -5.88 -0.06
CA LYS A 402 -20.96 -4.56 -0.23
C LYS A 402 -19.95 -3.43 -0.17
N LEU A 403 -19.00 -3.44 0.78
CA LEU A 403 -17.94 -2.44 0.86
C LEU A 403 -17.04 -2.48 -0.37
N HIS A 404 -16.64 -3.69 -0.80
CA HIS A 404 -15.87 -3.90 -2.00
C HIS A 404 -16.57 -3.32 -3.24
N GLU A 405 -17.86 -3.58 -3.39
CA GLU A 405 -18.67 -3.05 -4.47
C GLU A 405 -18.71 -1.51 -4.48
N GLN A 406 -18.87 -0.89 -3.30
CA GLN A 406 -18.90 0.57 -3.17
C GLN A 406 -17.54 1.19 -3.49
N PHE A 407 -16.43 0.58 -3.05
CA PHE A 407 -15.09 1.05 -3.42
C PHE A 407 -14.86 0.93 -4.94
N LEU A 408 -15.32 -0.14 -5.56
CA LEU A 408 -15.25 -0.30 -7.02
C LEU A 408 -16.07 0.77 -7.76
N ASP A 409 -17.24 1.14 -7.24
CA ASP A 409 -18.06 2.19 -7.85
C ASP A 409 -17.40 3.56 -7.75
N ILE A 410 -16.88 3.91 -6.57
CA ILE A 410 -16.11 5.13 -6.35
C ILE A 410 -14.93 5.20 -7.31
N PHE A 411 -14.17 4.13 -7.39
CA PHE A 411 -13.01 4.01 -8.26
C PHE A 411 -13.37 4.15 -9.75
N ALA A 412 -14.41 3.43 -10.19
CA ALA A 412 -14.79 3.40 -11.61
C ALA A 412 -15.41 4.69 -12.12
N GLN A 413 -16.19 5.35 -11.26
CA GLN A 413 -17.00 6.51 -11.64
C GLN A 413 -16.36 7.83 -11.22
N ASN A 414 -15.35 7.79 -10.35
CA ASN A 414 -14.71 8.98 -9.76
C ASN A 414 -15.70 9.97 -9.14
N ASN A 415 -16.82 9.46 -8.63
CA ASN A 415 -17.98 10.26 -8.24
C ASN A 415 -17.87 10.85 -6.81
N MET A 416 -16.78 10.61 -6.08
CA MET A 416 -16.53 11.31 -4.82
C MET A 416 -16.28 12.81 -5.00
N VAL A 417 -15.78 13.21 -6.18
CA VAL A 417 -15.45 14.61 -6.47
C VAL A 417 -16.66 15.41 -6.97
N ASP A 418 -17.77 14.73 -7.26
CA ASP A 418 -18.99 15.34 -7.77
C ASP A 418 -19.96 15.60 -6.60
N PRO A 419 -20.19 16.87 -6.18
CA PRO A 419 -21.05 17.19 -5.05
C PRO A 419 -22.45 16.58 -5.19
N GLY A 420 -22.87 15.79 -4.20
CA GLY A 420 -24.19 15.18 -4.15
C GLY A 420 -24.37 13.92 -5.01
N ALA A 421 -23.34 13.48 -5.75
CA ALA A 421 -23.42 12.24 -6.55
C ALA A 421 -23.48 10.97 -5.68
N LEU A 422 -22.97 11.04 -4.45
CA LEU A 422 -23.00 9.97 -3.46
C LEU A 422 -23.70 10.43 -2.20
N GLU A 423 -24.35 9.51 -1.50
CA GLU A 423 -24.96 9.73 -0.20
C GLU A 423 -24.51 8.66 0.77
N TYR A 424 -23.99 9.08 1.93
CA TYR A 424 -23.58 8.21 3.03
C TYR A 424 -24.08 8.76 4.37
N LEU A 425 -24.45 7.88 5.29
CA LEU A 425 -25.03 8.25 6.59
C LEU A 425 -26.24 9.20 6.45
N GLY A 426 -27.01 9.08 5.37
CA GLY A 426 -28.12 9.99 5.04
C GLY A 426 -27.66 11.43 4.77
N THR A 427 -26.45 11.62 4.27
CA THR A 427 -25.88 12.93 3.95
C THR A 427 -25.25 12.87 2.55
N ALA A 428 -25.66 13.80 1.69
CA ALA A 428 -25.04 13.97 0.38
C ALA A 428 -23.56 14.33 0.54
N LEU A 429 -22.69 13.64 -0.20
CA LEU A 429 -21.24 13.84 -0.13
C LEU A 429 -20.85 15.11 -0.88
N ASP A 430 -20.18 16.02 -0.19
CA ASP A 430 -19.55 17.22 -0.76
C ASP A 430 -18.24 17.49 -0.02
N LEU A 431 -17.12 17.24 -0.69
CA LEU A 431 -15.78 17.38 -0.12
C LEU A 431 -15.45 18.84 0.27
N SER A 432 -16.10 19.81 -0.36
CA SER A 432 -15.91 21.23 -0.06
C SER A 432 -16.42 21.63 1.32
N THR A 433 -17.28 20.82 1.93
CA THR A 433 -17.78 21.04 3.31
C THR A 433 -16.69 20.81 4.37
N ILE A 434 -15.62 20.08 4.04
CA ILE A 434 -14.50 19.79 4.93
C ILE A 434 -13.60 21.02 5.01
N ASN A 435 -13.82 21.83 6.05
CA ASN A 435 -13.19 23.15 6.23
C ASN A 435 -12.19 23.24 7.39
N MET A 436 -11.97 22.14 8.12
CA MET A 436 -10.98 22.07 9.20
C MET A 436 -9.54 22.03 8.67
N PRO A 437 -8.52 22.33 9.52
CA PRO A 437 -7.13 22.15 9.16
C PRO A 437 -6.85 20.71 8.70
N THR A 438 -6.14 20.56 7.57
CA THR A 438 -5.80 19.25 7.02
C THR A 438 -4.31 19.07 6.83
N PHE A 439 -3.83 17.85 7.08
CA PHE A 439 -2.49 17.39 6.72
C PHE A 439 -2.65 16.25 5.71
N VAL A 440 -2.04 16.41 4.55
CA VAL A 440 -2.11 15.41 3.48
C VAL A 440 -0.70 14.92 3.15
N MET A 441 -0.52 13.60 3.16
CA MET A 441 0.75 12.95 2.84
C MET A 441 0.59 12.06 1.62
N GLY A 442 1.44 12.26 0.62
CA GLY A 442 1.63 11.40 -0.53
C GLY A 442 3.02 10.79 -0.59
N ALA A 443 3.21 9.79 -1.44
CA ALA A 443 4.49 9.15 -1.66
C ALA A 443 4.90 9.23 -3.15
N LEU A 444 6.14 9.64 -3.40
CA LEU A 444 6.63 9.99 -4.74
C LEU A 444 6.61 8.80 -5.71
N ASN A 445 6.93 7.61 -5.19
CA ASN A 445 7.01 6.38 -5.96
C ASN A 445 5.79 5.47 -5.72
N ASP A 446 4.68 6.06 -5.27
CA ASP A 446 3.44 5.33 -5.01
C ASP A 446 2.73 5.02 -6.34
N HIS A 447 2.59 3.73 -6.62
CA HIS A 447 1.90 3.24 -7.81
C HIS A 447 0.41 2.96 -7.56
N LEU A 448 -0.03 3.01 -6.29
CA LEU A 448 -1.41 2.74 -5.88
C LEU A 448 -2.21 4.04 -5.70
N THR A 449 -1.62 4.99 -5.00
CA THR A 449 -2.20 6.31 -4.77
C THR A 449 -1.23 7.38 -5.28
N PRO A 450 -1.18 7.60 -6.60
CA PRO A 450 -0.24 8.54 -7.21
C PRO A 450 -0.27 9.90 -6.53
N TRP A 451 0.90 10.42 -6.20
CA TRP A 451 1.02 11.60 -5.34
C TRP A 451 0.32 12.86 -5.88
N ARG A 452 0.18 12.99 -7.21
CA ARG A 452 -0.59 14.08 -7.80
C ARG A 452 -2.08 13.96 -7.47
N GLY A 453 -2.59 12.73 -7.43
CA GLY A 453 -3.97 12.46 -6.99
C GLY A 453 -4.16 12.71 -5.50
N THR A 454 -3.20 12.31 -4.63
CA THR A 454 -3.30 12.63 -3.20
C THR A 454 -3.18 14.14 -2.95
N TYR A 455 -2.40 14.88 -3.75
CA TYR A 455 -2.34 16.33 -3.69
C TYR A 455 -3.70 17.00 -3.95
N ARG A 456 -4.52 16.43 -4.84
CA ARG A 456 -5.87 16.90 -5.16
C ARG A 456 -6.75 17.05 -3.93
N THR A 457 -6.56 16.23 -2.88
CA THR A 457 -7.27 16.36 -1.61
C THR A 457 -7.15 17.78 -1.04
N THR A 458 -6.01 18.44 -1.23
CA THR A 458 -5.80 19.82 -0.77
C THR A 458 -6.59 20.87 -1.58
N GLU A 459 -7.09 20.49 -2.73
CA GLU A 459 -7.91 21.33 -3.61
C GLU A 459 -9.40 21.05 -3.43
N LEU A 460 -9.75 19.81 -3.10
CA LEU A 460 -11.13 19.37 -2.88
C LEU A 460 -11.69 19.80 -1.53
N THR A 461 -10.84 19.96 -0.51
CA THR A 461 -11.23 20.45 0.81
C THR A 461 -10.97 21.95 0.92
N THR A 462 -11.78 22.67 1.70
CA THR A 462 -11.68 24.13 1.82
C THR A 462 -10.82 24.59 3.00
N GLY A 463 -10.48 23.69 3.93
CA GLY A 463 -9.62 23.97 5.07
C GLY A 463 -8.16 24.27 4.67
N ARG A 464 -7.41 24.89 5.59
CA ARG A 464 -5.98 25.13 5.39
C ARG A 464 -5.22 23.81 5.35
N SER A 465 -4.64 23.47 4.21
CA SER A 465 -3.94 22.22 3.99
C SER A 465 -2.41 22.38 4.08
N THR A 466 -1.77 21.41 4.72
CA THR A 466 -0.32 21.16 4.65
C THR A 466 -0.12 19.89 3.85
N TYR A 467 0.69 19.94 2.79
CA TYR A 467 1.02 18.76 2.00
C TYR A 467 2.47 18.33 2.24
N VAL A 468 2.65 17.02 2.36
CA VAL A 468 3.96 16.37 2.51
C VAL A 468 4.09 15.27 1.47
N LEU A 469 5.24 15.21 0.79
CA LEU A 469 5.54 14.21 -0.23
C LEU A 469 6.79 13.43 0.18
N SER A 470 6.61 12.18 0.63
CA SER A 470 7.71 11.27 0.96
C SER A 470 8.41 10.76 -0.30
N ASN A 471 9.70 10.47 -0.22
CA ASN A 471 10.49 9.92 -1.34
C ASN A 471 10.35 8.41 -1.55
N ALA A 472 9.50 7.73 -0.80
CA ALA A 472 9.30 6.27 -0.84
C ALA A 472 8.06 5.87 -1.68
N GLY A 473 7.77 4.57 -1.78
CA GLY A 473 6.53 4.02 -2.30
C GLY A 473 5.45 3.89 -1.22
N HIS A 474 4.33 3.25 -1.54
CA HIS A 474 3.11 3.24 -0.71
C HIS A 474 3.38 2.79 0.74
N ILE A 475 3.67 1.52 0.96
CA ILE A 475 3.92 0.98 2.31
C ILE A 475 5.27 1.43 2.87
N ALA A 476 6.30 1.53 2.04
CA ALA A 476 7.61 2.00 2.48
C ALA A 476 7.56 3.42 3.04
N ALA A 477 6.67 4.28 2.54
CA ALA A 477 6.42 5.59 3.12
C ALA A 477 5.74 5.49 4.49
N LEU A 478 4.76 4.59 4.63
CA LEU A 478 3.97 4.44 5.87
C LEU A 478 4.79 3.85 7.03
N VAL A 479 5.67 2.88 6.75
CA VAL A 479 6.51 2.20 7.76
C VAL A 479 7.95 2.74 7.81
N ASN A 480 8.11 4.04 7.62
CA ASN A 480 9.39 4.72 7.53
C ASN A 480 9.67 5.56 8.80
N PRO A 481 10.17 4.95 9.88
CA PRO A 481 10.42 5.66 11.13
C PRO A 481 11.54 6.71 11.01
N PRO A 482 11.60 7.69 11.90
CA PRO A 482 12.72 8.59 12.02
C PRO A 482 14.06 7.86 12.18
N GLY A 483 15.13 8.46 11.68
CA GLY A 483 16.48 7.87 11.74
C GLY A 483 16.88 7.06 10.51
N ASN A 484 15.99 6.85 9.52
CA ASN A 484 16.35 6.25 8.25
C ASN A 484 17.16 7.26 7.41
N PRO A 485 18.47 7.02 7.12
CA PRO A 485 19.31 7.97 6.41
C PRO A 485 18.94 8.16 4.92
N LYS A 486 18.13 7.24 4.37
CA LYS A 486 17.65 7.32 2.98
C LYS A 486 16.30 8.05 2.87
N ALA A 487 15.64 8.30 3.99
CA ALA A 487 14.36 8.99 4.01
C ALA A 487 14.51 10.49 3.75
N SER A 488 13.64 11.01 2.93
CA SER A 488 13.48 12.46 2.73
C SER A 488 12.03 12.76 2.34
N TYR A 489 11.62 13.99 2.51
CA TYR A 489 10.31 14.44 2.12
C TYR A 489 10.31 15.92 1.71
N PHE A 490 9.34 16.28 0.87
CA PHE A 490 9.03 17.66 0.57
C PHE A 490 7.87 18.11 1.47
N VAL A 491 7.91 19.35 1.95
CA VAL A 491 6.84 19.90 2.78
C VAL A 491 6.52 21.34 2.37
N GLY A 492 5.24 21.65 2.31
CA GLY A 492 4.74 22.99 2.04
C GLY A 492 3.25 23.10 2.30
N THR A 493 2.79 24.35 2.51
CA THR A 493 1.36 24.66 2.52
C THR A 493 0.90 24.92 1.10
N ARG A 494 -0.37 24.63 0.83
CA ARG A 494 -0.98 24.99 -0.44
C ARG A 494 -1.01 26.52 -0.60
N ALA A 495 -0.51 27.01 -1.72
CA ALA A 495 -0.55 28.43 -2.07
C ALA A 495 -1.56 28.65 -3.21
N GLY A 496 -2.81 28.85 -2.87
CA GLY A 496 -3.86 29.13 -3.87
C GLY A 496 -4.16 27.98 -4.82
N THR A 497 -4.16 28.25 -6.11
CA THR A 497 -4.54 27.31 -7.20
C THR A 497 -3.34 26.77 -7.97
N ILE A 498 -2.19 26.60 -7.34
CA ILE A 498 -1.03 26.00 -8.01
C ILE A 498 -1.23 24.48 -8.09
N ASP A 499 -0.85 23.92 -9.24
CA ASP A 499 -0.88 22.48 -9.46
C ASP A 499 0.19 21.75 -8.63
N ALA A 500 0.11 20.42 -8.62
CA ALA A 500 0.97 19.55 -7.83
C ALA A 500 2.46 19.69 -8.19
N ASP A 501 2.82 19.83 -9.47
CA ASP A 501 4.20 19.93 -9.91
C ASP A 501 4.78 21.30 -9.54
N ALA A 502 4.04 22.39 -9.75
CA ALA A 502 4.43 23.74 -9.31
C ALA A 502 4.54 23.84 -7.79
N TRP A 503 3.71 23.09 -7.03
CA TRP A 503 3.86 22.98 -5.58
C TRP A 503 5.18 22.29 -5.23
N ARG A 504 5.51 21.17 -5.88
CA ARG A 504 6.72 20.39 -5.60
C ARG A 504 7.98 21.20 -5.84
N GLU A 505 8.02 22.03 -6.90
CA GLU A 505 9.15 22.91 -7.20
C GLU A 505 9.40 23.94 -6.08
N LYS A 506 8.34 24.40 -5.39
CA LYS A 506 8.40 25.40 -4.32
C LYS A 506 8.53 24.80 -2.93
N ALA A 507 8.24 23.52 -2.76
CA ALA A 507 8.24 22.84 -1.48
C ALA A 507 9.68 22.69 -0.94
N LYS A 508 9.83 22.75 0.38
CA LYS A 508 11.12 22.54 1.04
C LYS A 508 11.39 21.04 1.16
N GLN A 509 12.52 20.62 0.61
CA GLN A 509 13.02 19.27 0.85
C GLN A 509 13.68 19.19 2.24
N LYS A 510 13.38 18.12 2.98
CA LYS A 510 13.96 17.78 4.27
C LYS A 510 14.42 16.34 4.26
N THR A 511 15.51 16.04 4.98
CA THR A 511 15.93 14.68 5.32
C THR A 511 15.13 14.16 6.51
N GLY A 512 14.93 12.85 6.60
CA GLY A 512 14.18 12.21 7.68
C GLY A 512 12.78 11.75 7.27
N SER A 513 12.00 11.34 8.26
CA SER A 513 10.66 10.79 8.08
C SER A 513 9.60 11.89 8.10
N TRP A 514 8.57 11.73 7.27
CA TRP A 514 7.37 12.56 7.33
C TRP A 514 6.61 12.44 8.66
N TRP A 515 6.84 11.37 9.44
CA TRP A 515 6.27 11.20 10.78
C TRP A 515 6.61 12.38 11.69
N GLU A 516 7.84 12.92 11.56
CA GLU A 516 8.29 14.09 12.32
C GLU A 516 7.46 15.33 11.98
N ALA A 517 7.27 15.59 10.68
CA ALA A 517 6.47 16.72 10.22
C ALA A 517 5.00 16.59 10.62
N TRP A 518 4.44 15.38 10.54
CA TRP A 518 3.07 15.12 10.95
C TRP A 518 2.89 15.25 12.47
N ALA A 519 3.80 14.72 13.26
CA ALA A 519 3.74 14.84 14.73
C ALA A 519 3.80 16.31 15.17
N ASP A 520 4.72 17.09 14.61
CA ASP A 520 4.82 18.53 14.89
C ASP A 520 3.56 19.28 14.49
N TRP A 521 2.95 18.92 13.36
CA TRP A 521 1.68 19.50 12.91
C TRP A 521 0.54 19.09 13.84
N THR A 522 0.42 17.83 14.21
CA THR A 522 -0.62 17.30 15.08
C THR A 522 -0.53 17.91 16.48
N ILE A 523 0.67 18.03 17.04
CA ILE A 523 0.91 18.68 18.34
C ILE A 523 0.38 20.12 18.35
N LYS A 524 0.60 20.90 17.29
CA LYS A 524 0.06 22.26 17.16
C LYS A 524 -1.48 22.32 17.17
N HIS A 525 -2.12 21.21 16.83
CA HIS A 525 -3.58 21.07 16.85
C HIS A 525 -4.10 20.28 18.05
N SER A 526 -3.25 19.94 19.04
CA SER A 526 -3.59 19.04 20.16
C SER A 526 -3.78 19.73 21.52
N ARG A 527 -3.96 21.04 21.52
CA ARG A 527 -4.12 21.87 22.75
C ARG A 527 -2.87 21.84 23.64
N ALA A 528 -3.03 22.26 24.91
CA ALA A 528 -1.92 22.28 25.87
C ALA A 528 -1.54 20.86 26.33
N GLU A 529 -0.30 20.73 26.78
CA GLU A 529 0.19 19.54 27.45
C GLU A 529 -0.42 19.42 28.86
N VAL A 530 -0.79 18.22 29.24
CA VAL A 530 -1.40 17.87 30.52
C VAL A 530 -0.74 16.60 31.09
N VAL A 531 -0.94 16.36 32.39
CA VAL A 531 -0.51 15.08 32.99
C VAL A 531 -1.36 13.94 32.42
N ALA A 532 -0.71 12.89 31.99
CA ALA A 532 -1.39 11.73 31.42
C ALA A 532 -2.30 11.01 32.44
N PRO A 533 -3.38 10.36 32.02
CA PRO A 533 -4.18 9.52 32.89
C PRO A 533 -3.33 8.36 33.44
N LYS A 534 -3.52 8.03 34.71
CA LYS A 534 -2.78 6.95 35.40
C LYS A 534 -3.19 5.55 34.95
N THR A 535 -4.39 5.42 34.39
CA THR A 535 -4.99 4.17 33.96
C THR A 535 -5.60 4.35 32.58
N LEU A 536 -5.62 3.27 31.79
CA LEU A 536 -6.34 3.23 30.51
C LEU A 536 -7.85 3.09 30.74
N GLY A 537 -8.60 3.51 29.74
CA GLY A 537 -10.07 3.48 29.79
C GLY A 537 -10.68 4.50 30.75
N SER A 538 -11.97 4.35 30.98
CA SER A 538 -12.75 5.12 31.95
C SER A 538 -13.73 4.18 32.66
N LYS A 539 -14.50 4.72 33.62
CA LYS A 539 -15.58 3.95 34.28
C LYS A 539 -16.65 3.49 33.27
N ALA A 540 -16.95 4.32 32.28
CA ALA A 540 -17.92 3.99 31.23
C ALA A 540 -17.32 3.11 30.11
N ARG A 541 -16.01 3.19 29.90
CA ARG A 541 -15.25 2.42 28.90
C ARG A 541 -14.06 1.74 29.58
N PRO A 542 -14.28 0.69 30.36
CA PRO A 542 -13.17 -0.04 30.99
C PRO A 542 -12.34 -0.78 29.95
N VAL A 543 -11.10 -1.07 30.27
CA VAL A 543 -10.25 -1.93 29.44
C VAL A 543 -10.84 -3.34 29.39
N LEU A 544 -11.12 -3.82 28.18
CA LEU A 544 -11.69 -5.13 27.90
C LEU A 544 -10.62 -6.22 27.78
N ASN A 545 -9.53 -5.90 27.10
CA ASN A 545 -8.37 -6.75 26.84
C ASN A 545 -7.12 -5.90 26.69
N GLU A 546 -5.95 -6.49 26.87
CA GLU A 546 -4.68 -5.86 26.48
C GLU A 546 -4.58 -5.70 24.94
N ALA A 547 -3.84 -4.68 24.50
CA ALA A 547 -3.46 -4.57 23.09
C ALA A 547 -2.65 -5.81 22.66
N PRO A 548 -2.71 -6.20 21.42
CA PRO A 548 -3.42 -5.61 20.28
C PRO A 548 -4.90 -6.03 20.13
N GLY A 549 -5.52 -6.65 21.13
CA GLY A 549 -6.91 -7.07 21.13
C GLY A 549 -7.14 -8.47 20.53
N LEU A 550 -8.40 -8.77 20.23
CA LEU A 550 -8.85 -10.08 19.74
C LEU A 550 -8.97 -10.10 18.20
N TYR A 551 -9.52 -9.04 17.61
CA TYR A 551 -9.89 -9.05 16.20
C TYR A 551 -8.68 -9.16 15.27
N VAL A 552 -7.55 -8.60 15.65
CA VAL A 552 -6.31 -8.74 14.91
C VAL A 552 -5.78 -10.18 14.86
N ARG A 553 -6.28 -11.05 15.75
CA ARG A 553 -5.96 -12.50 15.83
C ARG A 553 -7.09 -13.40 15.32
N ASP A 554 -8.10 -12.83 14.64
CA ASP A 554 -9.33 -13.52 14.26
C ASP A 554 -10.07 -14.21 15.43
N GLN A 555 -9.90 -13.68 16.65
CA GLN A 555 -10.58 -14.19 17.84
C GLN A 555 -11.84 -13.36 18.09
N LEU A 556 -12.91 -14.04 18.51
CA LEU A 556 -14.14 -13.42 18.96
C LEU A 556 -14.20 -13.46 20.50
N PRO A 557 -14.89 -12.50 21.13
CA PRO A 557 -15.15 -12.59 22.56
C PRO A 557 -15.95 -13.86 22.87
N SER A 558 -15.58 -14.55 23.95
CA SER A 558 -16.30 -15.73 24.47
C SER A 558 -17.63 -15.36 25.09
#